data_623d4a3ab5a1747e9191d4bfd8a33c29
#
_entry.id   623d4a3ab5a1747e9191d4bfd8a33c29
#
_cell.length_a   1.000
_cell.length_b   1.000
_cell.length_c   1.000
_cell.angle_alpha   90.00
_cell.angle_beta   90.00
_cell.angle_gamma   90.00
#
_symmetry.space_group_name_H-M   'P 1'
#
loop_
_entity.id
_entity.type
_entity.pdbx_description
1 polymer ?
#
loop_
_entity_poly.entity_id
_entity_poly.type
_entity_poly.pdbx_seq_one_letter_code
_entity_poly.pdbx_strand_id
1 'polypeptide(L)'
;RYCYLISTAAMRYIENCDEVSKIVTERTGLPVNFLDGNTEAFCDYVANLYYASYERPVLIDLGGKSLEICDLSKNDKKDMLCLDFGLLDLHRKFIKKIQPSEREAKEIKKYVTDKFDKADLPKKETYATAVMVGATNRAIYDIYAEYTDAKSEDGVKTIRYKKFKKLVEYLLSDADRSALILKYAPEKLYLIGPAAIVLKALFKRFDLDN
;
A
#
# COMPACT_ATOMS: atom_id res chain seq x y z
N ARG A 1 14.32 -27.33 -10.82
CA ARG A 1 13.65 -26.08 -10.41
C ARG A 1 12.64 -26.42 -9.32
N TYR A 2 12.60 -25.64 -8.26
CA TYR A 2 11.63 -25.81 -7.19
C TYR A 2 10.47 -24.83 -7.43
N CYS A 3 9.23 -25.24 -7.11
CA CYS A 3 8.03 -24.41 -7.16
C CYS A 3 7.39 -24.41 -5.79
N TYR A 4 7.08 -23.24 -5.29
CA TYR A 4 6.37 -23.05 -4.02
C TYR A 4 5.07 -22.28 -4.30
N LEU A 5 3.95 -22.81 -3.80
CA LEU A 5 2.68 -22.07 -3.81
C LEU A 5 2.56 -21.29 -2.51
N ILE A 6 2.46 -19.99 -2.63
CA ILE A 6 2.37 -19.06 -1.50
C ILE A 6 1.05 -18.32 -1.60
N SER A 7 0.35 -18.23 -0.48
CA SER A 7 -0.88 -17.44 -0.34
C SER A 7 -0.69 -16.38 0.74
N THR A 8 -1.09 -15.15 0.44
CA THR A 8 -0.94 -13.98 1.29
C THR A 8 -2.30 -13.47 1.80
N ALA A 9 -2.43 -12.20 2.15
CA ALA A 9 -3.57 -11.60 2.79
C ALA A 9 -4.94 -11.92 2.14
N ALA A 10 -4.99 -12.10 0.80
CA ALA A 10 -6.25 -12.34 0.09
C ALA A 10 -6.95 -13.64 0.52
N MET A 11 -6.18 -14.66 0.90
CA MET A 11 -6.69 -15.98 1.28
C MET A 11 -6.40 -16.34 2.75
N ARG A 12 -5.70 -15.51 3.49
CA ARG A 12 -5.28 -15.78 4.88
C ARG A 12 -6.45 -16.06 5.82
N TYR A 13 -7.60 -15.42 5.59
CA TYR A 13 -8.75 -15.46 6.50
C TYR A 13 -10.02 -16.03 5.84
N ILE A 14 -9.88 -16.82 4.77
CA ILE A 14 -11.05 -17.53 4.22
C ILE A 14 -11.41 -18.71 5.14
N GLU A 15 -12.70 -18.96 5.33
CA GLU A 15 -13.19 -19.99 6.26
C GLU A 15 -12.82 -21.40 5.81
N ASN A 16 -12.61 -21.62 4.51
CA ASN A 16 -12.31 -22.91 3.90
C ASN A 16 -10.86 -23.07 3.43
N CYS A 17 -9.89 -22.46 4.12
CA CYS A 17 -8.46 -22.58 3.78
C CYS A 17 -7.99 -24.03 3.60
N ASP A 18 -8.38 -24.91 4.51
CA ASP A 18 -7.98 -26.32 4.51
C ASP A 18 -8.54 -27.07 3.29
N GLU A 19 -9.79 -26.81 2.92
CA GLU A 19 -10.42 -27.36 1.74
C GLU A 19 -9.71 -26.91 0.46
N VAL A 20 -9.45 -25.61 0.35
CA VAL A 20 -8.72 -25.03 -0.79
C VAL A 20 -7.32 -25.63 -0.89
N SER A 21 -6.58 -25.70 0.23
CA SER A 21 -5.24 -26.30 0.27
C SER A 21 -5.27 -27.76 -0.18
N LYS A 22 -6.24 -28.54 0.30
CA LYS A 22 -6.41 -29.95 -0.08
C LYS A 22 -6.67 -30.10 -1.59
N ILE A 23 -7.63 -29.36 -2.13
CA ILE A 23 -7.99 -29.43 -3.58
C ILE A 23 -6.79 -29.03 -4.44
N VAL A 24 -6.07 -27.95 -4.07
CA VAL A 24 -4.90 -27.51 -4.81
C VAL A 24 -3.79 -28.55 -4.76
N THR A 25 -3.50 -29.10 -3.58
CA THR A 25 -2.48 -30.13 -3.39
C THR A 25 -2.81 -31.41 -4.19
N GLU A 26 -4.05 -31.86 -4.15
CA GLU A 26 -4.50 -33.04 -4.92
C GLU A 26 -4.38 -32.85 -6.43
N ARG A 27 -4.61 -31.62 -6.93
CA ARG A 27 -4.56 -31.33 -8.37
C ARG A 27 -3.16 -31.02 -8.90
N THR A 28 -2.28 -30.48 -8.07
CA THR A 28 -0.97 -29.95 -8.50
C THR A 28 0.22 -30.72 -7.93
N GLY A 29 0.01 -31.51 -6.87
CA GLY A 29 1.07 -32.12 -6.07
C GLY A 29 1.84 -31.12 -5.18
N LEU A 30 1.40 -29.85 -5.11
CA LEU A 30 2.09 -28.78 -4.39
C LEU A 30 1.23 -28.28 -3.22
N PRO A 31 1.76 -28.27 -1.97
CA PRO A 31 1.04 -27.69 -0.84
C PRO A 31 0.97 -26.18 -0.94
N VAL A 32 -0.13 -25.60 -0.47
CA VAL A 32 -0.29 -24.15 -0.34
C VAL A 32 0.29 -23.69 0.99
N ASN A 33 1.22 -22.74 0.95
CA ASN A 33 1.82 -22.13 2.12
C ASN A 33 1.10 -20.81 2.42
N PHE A 34 0.30 -20.75 3.46
CA PHE A 34 -0.38 -19.52 3.90
C PHE A 34 0.57 -18.72 4.79
N LEU A 35 1.01 -17.56 4.29
CA LEU A 35 1.88 -16.68 5.08
C LEU A 35 1.08 -15.84 6.05
N ASP A 36 1.54 -15.74 7.30
CA ASP A 36 1.06 -14.72 8.23
C ASP A 36 1.57 -13.33 7.82
N GLY A 37 0.92 -12.27 8.34
CA GLY A 37 1.23 -10.90 7.95
C GLY A 37 2.65 -10.46 8.26
N ASN A 38 3.20 -10.91 9.39
CA ASN A 38 4.58 -10.55 9.76
C ASN A 38 5.60 -11.27 8.86
N THR A 39 5.29 -12.48 8.40
CA THR A 39 6.14 -13.20 7.44
C THR A 39 6.08 -12.53 6.07
N GLU A 40 4.90 -12.08 5.62
CA GLU A 40 4.74 -11.31 4.38
C GLU A 40 5.56 -10.01 4.46
N ALA A 41 5.39 -9.21 5.52
CA ALA A 41 6.16 -8.00 5.75
C ALA A 41 7.68 -8.24 5.83
N PHE A 42 8.10 -9.36 6.42
CA PHE A 42 9.52 -9.73 6.45
C PHE A 42 10.06 -10.10 5.06
N CYS A 43 9.26 -10.74 4.21
CA CYS A 43 9.64 -10.99 2.82
C CYS A 43 9.82 -9.69 2.05
N ASP A 44 8.94 -8.72 2.24
CA ASP A 44 9.06 -7.38 1.64
C ASP A 44 10.32 -6.67 2.12
N TYR A 45 10.62 -6.73 3.42
CA TYR A 45 11.85 -6.21 4.00
C TYR A 45 13.09 -6.81 3.31
N VAL A 46 13.18 -8.15 3.25
CA VAL A 46 14.33 -8.84 2.65
C VAL A 46 14.49 -8.49 1.16
N ALA A 47 13.39 -8.44 0.42
CA ALA A 47 13.40 -8.11 -0.99
C ALA A 47 13.84 -6.66 -1.29
N ASN A 48 13.76 -5.78 -0.30
CA ASN A 48 14.04 -4.35 -0.43
C ASN A 48 15.23 -3.86 0.40
N LEU A 49 16.06 -4.73 0.92
CA LEU A 49 17.27 -4.41 1.70
C LEU A 49 18.25 -3.47 0.98
N TYR A 50 18.22 -3.43 -0.35
CA TYR A 50 18.99 -2.47 -1.14
C TYR A 50 18.76 -1.02 -0.69
N TYR A 51 17.54 -0.70 -0.28
CA TYR A 51 17.15 0.65 0.15
C TYR A 51 17.47 0.95 1.63
N ALA A 52 18.03 -0.01 2.37
CA ALA A 52 18.44 0.19 3.77
C ALA A 52 19.56 1.24 3.93
N SER A 53 20.28 1.55 2.83
CA SER A 53 21.30 2.61 2.81
C SER A 53 20.74 4.04 2.71
N TYR A 54 19.44 4.19 2.48
CA TYR A 54 18.80 5.50 2.45
C TYR A 54 18.70 6.09 3.86
N GLU A 55 18.50 7.40 3.95
CA GLU A 55 18.37 8.05 5.24
C GLU A 55 17.07 7.66 5.93
N ARG A 56 17.16 6.97 7.08
CA ARG A 56 16.04 6.51 7.92
C ARG A 56 14.85 5.96 7.09
N PRO A 57 15.07 4.90 6.30
CA PRO A 57 14.11 4.45 5.32
C PRO A 57 12.98 3.62 5.94
N VAL A 58 11.74 3.89 5.52
CA VAL A 58 10.58 3.05 5.80
C VAL A 58 10.03 2.46 4.50
N LEU A 59 9.81 1.16 4.49
CA LEU A 59 9.13 0.47 3.39
C LEU A 59 7.61 0.53 3.60
N ILE A 60 6.88 0.78 2.53
CA ILE A 60 5.41 0.79 2.50
C ILE A 60 4.93 -0.07 1.33
N ASP A 61 4.30 -1.20 1.62
CA ASP A 61 3.49 -1.95 0.65
C ASP A 61 2.01 -1.79 0.96
N LEU A 62 1.29 -1.14 0.06
CA LEU A 62 -0.14 -0.88 0.18
C LEU A 62 -0.92 -1.81 -0.73
N GLY A 63 -1.29 -2.94 -0.18
CA GLY A 63 -2.01 -4.00 -0.85
C GLY A 63 -3.54 -3.84 -0.85
N GLY A 64 -4.23 -4.84 -1.42
CA GLY A 64 -5.69 -4.88 -1.45
C GLY A 64 -6.32 -5.23 -0.11
N LYS A 65 -5.65 -6.04 0.71
CA LYS A 65 -6.16 -6.62 1.96
C LYS A 65 -5.32 -6.29 3.19
N SER A 66 -4.10 -5.82 2.99
CA SER A 66 -3.16 -5.48 4.05
C SER A 66 -2.34 -4.25 3.70
N LEU A 67 -1.67 -3.69 4.69
CA LEU A 67 -0.69 -2.62 4.58
C LEU A 67 0.52 -3.02 5.40
N GLU A 68 1.63 -3.29 4.74
CA GLU A 68 2.91 -3.62 5.35
C GLU A 68 3.76 -2.34 5.51
N ILE A 69 4.34 -2.19 6.70
CA ILE A 69 5.24 -1.08 7.04
C ILE A 69 6.45 -1.64 7.75
N CYS A 70 7.63 -1.49 7.14
CA CYS A 70 8.88 -2.04 7.64
C CYS A 70 9.93 -0.94 7.80
N ASP A 71 10.50 -0.81 8.98
CA ASP A 71 11.69 0.01 9.22
C ASP A 71 12.90 -0.71 8.60
N LEU A 72 13.41 -0.22 7.48
CA LEU A 72 14.52 -0.87 6.77
C LEU A 72 15.87 -0.76 7.51
N SER A 73 15.97 0.06 8.54
CA SER A 73 17.15 0.14 9.40
C SER A 73 17.20 -0.94 10.48
N LYS A 74 16.08 -1.66 10.69
CA LYS A 74 15.95 -2.75 11.66
C LYS A 74 15.90 -4.08 10.96
N ASN A 75 16.27 -5.14 11.66
CA ASN A 75 16.32 -6.47 11.08
C ASN A 75 15.56 -7.54 11.91
N ASP A 76 14.75 -7.14 12.87
CA ASP A 76 13.94 -8.07 13.65
C ASP A 76 12.52 -8.15 13.07
N LYS A 77 12.05 -9.38 12.82
CA LYS A 77 10.71 -9.64 12.31
C LYS A 77 9.59 -9.02 13.17
N LYS A 78 9.83 -8.84 14.48
CA LYS A 78 8.86 -8.18 15.38
C LYS A 78 8.71 -6.68 15.09
N ASP A 79 9.68 -6.04 14.45
CA ASP A 79 9.62 -4.63 14.07
C ASP A 79 8.92 -4.42 12.72
N MET A 80 8.51 -5.52 12.05
CA MET A 80 7.74 -5.48 10.83
C MET A 80 6.25 -5.43 11.17
N LEU A 81 5.56 -4.44 10.64
CA LEU A 81 4.15 -4.21 10.92
C LEU A 81 3.30 -4.59 9.71
N CYS A 82 2.33 -5.48 9.91
CA CYS A 82 1.26 -5.73 8.97
C CYS A 82 -0.07 -5.25 9.57
N LEU A 83 -0.68 -4.27 8.94
CA LEU A 83 -2.01 -3.78 9.29
C LEU A 83 -3.08 -4.56 8.52
N ASP A 84 -4.04 -5.09 9.25
CA ASP A 84 -5.15 -5.92 8.74
C ASP A 84 -6.25 -5.06 8.11
N PHE A 85 -5.87 -4.28 7.12
CA PHE A 85 -6.77 -3.60 6.19
C PHE A 85 -6.00 -3.23 4.91
N GLY A 86 -6.68 -3.30 3.79
CA GLY A 86 -6.15 -2.87 2.50
C GLY A 86 -7.15 -2.03 1.72
N LEU A 87 -6.80 -1.72 0.49
CA LEU A 87 -7.57 -0.81 -0.36
C LEU A 87 -8.95 -1.37 -0.73
N LEU A 88 -9.07 -2.69 -0.89
CA LEU A 88 -10.36 -3.36 -1.15
C LEU A 88 -11.29 -3.26 0.05
N ASP A 89 -10.75 -3.37 1.26
CA ASP A 89 -11.55 -3.25 2.48
C ASP A 89 -12.04 -1.82 2.68
N LEU A 90 -11.17 -0.82 2.41
CA LEU A 90 -11.56 0.58 2.45
C LEU A 90 -12.64 0.89 1.42
N HIS A 91 -12.47 0.41 0.19
CA HIS A 91 -13.47 0.61 -0.86
C HIS A 91 -14.82 -0.01 -0.45
N ARG A 92 -14.84 -1.30 -0.08
CA ARG A 92 -16.06 -2.01 0.30
C ARG A 92 -16.77 -1.40 1.51
N LYS A 93 -16.01 -0.91 2.48
CA LYS A 93 -16.55 -0.39 3.74
C LYS A 93 -17.11 1.01 3.62
N PHE A 94 -16.50 1.88 2.83
CA PHE A 94 -16.77 3.31 2.86
C PHE A 94 -17.33 3.88 1.56
N ILE A 95 -17.03 3.26 0.40
CA ILE A 95 -17.32 3.85 -0.91
C ILE A 95 -18.53 3.18 -1.54
N LYS A 96 -19.55 3.98 -1.84
CA LYS A 96 -20.79 3.49 -2.44
C LYS A 96 -20.76 3.44 -3.96
N LYS A 97 -19.88 4.23 -4.57
CA LYS A 97 -19.67 4.30 -6.02
C LYS A 97 -18.26 3.84 -6.38
N ILE A 98 -17.75 4.27 -7.51
CA ILE A 98 -16.40 3.91 -7.96
C ILE A 98 -15.35 4.72 -7.20
N GLN A 99 -15.59 6.02 -7.02
CA GLN A 99 -14.66 6.95 -6.37
C GLN A 99 -15.25 7.50 -5.08
N PRO A 100 -14.44 7.78 -4.05
CA PRO A 100 -14.93 8.34 -2.81
C PRO A 100 -15.51 9.76 -3.01
N SER A 101 -16.63 10.02 -2.41
CA SER A 101 -17.11 11.37 -2.17
C SER A 101 -16.25 12.06 -1.11
N GLU A 102 -16.38 13.38 -0.98
CA GLU A 102 -15.65 14.14 0.04
C GLU A 102 -15.95 13.65 1.47
N ARG A 103 -17.20 13.29 1.74
CA ARG A 103 -17.60 12.71 3.03
C ARG A 103 -16.93 11.36 3.27
N GLU A 104 -17.01 10.46 2.30
CA GLU A 104 -16.40 9.13 2.40
C GLU A 104 -14.87 9.22 2.55
N ALA A 105 -14.23 10.16 1.86
CA ALA A 105 -12.80 10.42 2.01
C ALA A 105 -12.42 10.85 3.46
N LYS A 106 -13.26 11.67 4.10
CA LYS A 106 -13.07 12.07 5.51
C LYS A 106 -13.23 10.86 6.45
N GLU A 107 -14.23 10.00 6.19
CA GLU A 107 -14.47 8.78 6.97
C GLU A 107 -13.32 7.77 6.81
N ILE A 108 -12.81 7.55 5.59
CA ILE A 108 -11.63 6.71 5.32
C ILE A 108 -10.40 7.26 6.07
N LYS A 109 -10.14 8.56 5.94
CA LYS A 109 -9.00 9.20 6.62
C LYS A 109 -9.04 9.00 8.13
N LYS A 110 -10.22 9.19 8.75
CA LYS A 110 -10.41 8.96 10.18
C LYS A 110 -10.12 7.52 10.54
N TYR A 111 -10.72 6.56 9.84
CA TYR A 111 -10.52 5.13 10.08
C TYR A 111 -9.04 4.72 9.99
N VAL A 112 -8.35 5.17 8.95
CA VAL A 112 -6.93 4.87 8.72
C VAL A 112 -6.06 5.47 9.84
N THR A 113 -6.33 6.72 10.24
CA THR A 113 -5.61 7.36 11.34
C THR A 113 -5.82 6.61 12.67
N ASP A 114 -7.06 6.20 12.96
CA ASP A 114 -7.39 5.41 14.15
C ASP A 114 -6.67 4.04 14.15
N LYS A 115 -6.53 3.40 12.97
CA LYS A 115 -5.75 2.17 12.81
C LYS A 115 -4.26 2.38 13.07
N PHE A 116 -3.69 3.47 12.58
CA PHE A 116 -2.30 3.83 12.83
C PHE A 116 -2.02 4.11 14.30
N ASP A 117 -2.94 4.77 15.01
CA ASP A 117 -2.80 5.05 16.43
C ASP A 117 -2.92 3.77 17.28
N LYS A 118 -3.84 2.86 16.93
CA LYS A 118 -4.00 1.56 17.61
C LYS A 118 -2.80 0.63 17.42
N ALA A 119 -2.12 0.74 16.30
CA ALA A 119 -0.92 -0.03 16.00
C ALA A 119 0.37 0.62 16.52
N ASP A 120 0.24 1.71 17.26
CA ASP A 120 1.36 2.52 17.78
C ASP A 120 2.41 2.86 16.69
N LEU A 121 1.91 3.11 15.47
CA LEU A 121 2.77 3.46 14.34
C LEU A 121 3.56 4.74 14.66
N PRO A 122 4.89 4.76 14.46
CA PRO A 122 5.72 5.93 14.74
C PRO A 122 5.15 7.23 14.17
N LYS A 123 5.43 8.33 14.86
CA LYS A 123 5.04 9.68 14.45
C LYS A 123 6.28 10.43 13.97
N LYS A 124 6.14 11.70 13.71
CA LYS A 124 7.13 12.65 13.18
C LYS A 124 8.60 12.30 13.41
N GLU A 125 9.44 12.63 12.44
CA GLU A 125 10.90 12.57 12.48
C GLU A 125 11.52 11.17 12.65
N THR A 126 10.73 10.12 12.70
CA THR A 126 11.24 8.74 12.76
C THR A 126 11.87 8.34 11.44
N TYR A 127 11.23 8.67 10.33
CA TYR A 127 11.66 8.33 8.97
C TYR A 127 11.93 9.60 8.16
N ALA A 128 12.89 9.51 7.23
CA ALA A 128 13.20 10.58 6.28
C ALA A 128 12.85 10.18 4.83
N THR A 129 12.85 8.89 4.53
CA THR A 129 12.58 8.36 3.20
C THR A 129 11.51 7.28 3.25
N ALA A 130 10.48 7.37 2.41
CA ALA A 130 9.53 6.30 2.20
C ALA A 130 9.84 5.55 0.88
N VAL A 131 10.10 4.26 0.98
CA VAL A 131 10.26 3.35 -0.14
C VAL A 131 8.91 2.68 -0.39
N MET A 132 8.25 3.02 -1.51
CA MET A 132 6.93 2.52 -1.82
C MET A 132 7.01 1.40 -2.87
N VAL A 133 6.52 0.22 -2.52
CA VAL A 133 6.50 -0.95 -3.40
C VAL A 133 5.07 -1.36 -3.77
N GLY A 134 4.94 -2.31 -4.67
CA GLY A 134 3.64 -2.82 -5.10
C GLY A 134 3.04 -2.10 -6.31
N ALA A 135 2.08 -2.74 -6.95
CA ALA A 135 1.50 -2.28 -8.22
C ALA A 135 0.67 -0.99 -8.08
N THR A 136 0.02 -0.80 -6.92
CA THR A 136 -0.78 0.40 -6.68
C THR A 136 0.10 1.62 -6.46
N ASN A 137 1.21 1.47 -5.74
CA ASN A 137 2.16 2.56 -5.52
C ASN A 137 2.85 2.99 -6.83
N ARG A 138 3.15 2.05 -7.73
CA ARG A 138 3.62 2.37 -9.09
C ARG A 138 2.59 3.16 -9.88
N ALA A 139 1.31 2.75 -9.85
CA ALA A 139 0.23 3.47 -10.52
C ALA A 139 0.05 4.89 -9.96
N ILE A 140 0.14 5.05 -8.64
CA ILE A 140 0.13 6.38 -8.00
C ILE A 140 1.27 7.26 -8.51
N TYR A 141 2.48 6.70 -8.67
CA TYR A 141 3.59 7.47 -9.24
C TYR A 141 3.32 7.89 -10.69
N ASP A 142 2.85 6.98 -11.52
CA ASP A 142 2.61 7.27 -12.95
C ASP A 142 1.54 8.36 -13.12
N ILE A 143 0.48 8.32 -12.31
CA ILE A 143 -0.54 9.38 -12.23
C ILE A 143 0.06 10.70 -11.69
N TYR A 144 0.91 10.62 -10.66
CA TYR A 144 1.60 11.78 -10.09
C TYR A 144 2.53 12.43 -11.11
N ALA A 145 3.29 11.64 -11.85
CA ALA A 145 4.22 12.14 -12.86
C ALA A 145 3.50 12.89 -13.97
N GLU A 146 2.39 12.37 -14.47
CA GLU A 146 1.55 13.07 -15.44
C GLU A 146 0.97 14.37 -14.89
N TYR A 147 0.38 14.31 -13.69
CA TYR A 147 -0.24 15.48 -13.07
C TYR A 147 0.73 16.63 -12.79
N THR A 148 2.00 16.29 -12.47
CA THR A 148 3.00 17.27 -12.01
C THR A 148 4.13 17.53 -13.01
N ASP A 149 4.11 16.87 -14.18
CA ASP A 149 5.21 16.82 -15.14
C ASP A 149 6.55 16.39 -14.49
N ALA A 150 6.45 15.46 -13.53
CA ALA A 150 7.64 14.95 -12.86
C ALA A 150 8.35 13.92 -13.72
N LYS A 151 9.68 14.00 -13.77
CA LYS A 151 10.54 13.03 -14.46
C LYS A 151 11.32 12.21 -13.44
N SER A 152 11.62 10.97 -13.79
CA SER A 152 12.56 10.18 -13.00
C SER A 152 13.98 10.73 -13.17
N GLU A 153 14.72 10.85 -12.07
CA GLU A 153 16.13 11.23 -12.07
C GLU A 153 16.96 9.96 -11.87
N ASP A 154 17.86 9.64 -12.79
CA ASP A 154 18.69 8.42 -12.77
C ASP A 154 17.90 7.11 -12.56
N GLY A 155 16.70 7.05 -13.13
CA GLY A 155 15.79 5.90 -12.99
C GLY A 155 15.02 5.85 -11.67
N VAL A 156 15.30 6.76 -10.73
CA VAL A 156 14.59 6.83 -9.45
C VAL A 156 13.29 7.63 -9.61
N LYS A 157 12.19 7.02 -9.20
CA LYS A 157 10.84 7.60 -9.23
C LYS A 157 10.55 8.25 -7.87
N THR A 158 10.56 9.57 -7.80
CA THR A 158 10.38 10.31 -6.54
C THR A 158 9.06 11.08 -6.50
N ILE A 159 8.34 10.98 -5.38
CA ILE A 159 7.12 11.75 -5.09
C ILE A 159 7.45 12.81 -4.04
N ARG A 160 7.27 14.09 -4.39
CA ARG A 160 7.39 15.20 -3.44
C ARG A 160 6.05 15.48 -2.77
N TYR A 161 5.99 15.42 -1.45
CA TYR A 161 4.74 15.51 -0.69
C TYR A 161 3.91 16.75 -1.01
N LYS A 162 4.54 17.92 -1.14
CA LYS A 162 3.84 19.18 -1.47
C LYS A 162 3.06 19.10 -2.80
N LYS A 163 3.64 18.45 -3.83
CA LYS A 163 2.98 18.23 -5.12
C LYS A 163 1.95 17.10 -5.02
N PHE A 164 2.26 16.03 -4.30
CA PHE A 164 1.36 14.92 -4.08
C PHE A 164 0.08 15.34 -3.35
N LYS A 165 0.19 16.23 -2.37
CA LYS A 165 -0.98 16.81 -1.69
C LYS A 165 -1.97 17.46 -2.66
N LYS A 166 -1.47 18.20 -3.67
CA LYS A 166 -2.31 18.80 -4.72
C LYS A 166 -2.97 17.74 -5.61
N LEU A 167 -2.23 16.70 -5.98
CA LEU A 167 -2.81 15.56 -6.70
C LEU A 167 -3.94 14.90 -5.90
N VAL A 168 -3.73 14.67 -4.59
CA VAL A 168 -4.78 14.07 -3.75
C VAL A 168 -6.02 14.98 -3.68
N GLU A 169 -5.85 16.29 -3.60
CA GLU A 169 -6.95 17.25 -3.64
C GLU A 169 -7.70 17.17 -4.97
N TYR A 170 -7.01 17.08 -6.09
CA TYR A 170 -7.61 16.86 -7.42
C TYR A 170 -8.35 15.51 -7.48
N LEU A 171 -7.74 14.41 -7.04
CA LEU A 171 -8.35 13.07 -7.05
C LEU A 171 -9.59 12.96 -6.13
N LEU A 172 -9.75 13.82 -5.15
CA LEU A 172 -10.89 13.85 -4.24
C LEU A 172 -11.91 14.95 -4.57
N SER A 173 -11.64 15.78 -5.58
CA SER A 173 -12.58 16.80 -6.07
C SER A 173 -13.62 16.18 -6.99
N ASP A 174 -14.62 17.01 -7.38
CA ASP A 174 -15.63 16.64 -8.39
C ASP A 174 -15.12 16.76 -9.84
N ALA A 175 -13.83 17.11 -10.02
CA ALA A 175 -13.21 17.18 -11.35
C ALA A 175 -13.20 15.81 -12.04
N ASP A 176 -12.98 15.77 -13.34
CA ASP A 176 -12.88 14.53 -14.14
C ASP A 176 -11.60 13.76 -13.85
N ARG A 177 -11.48 13.29 -12.60
CA ARG A 177 -10.38 12.48 -12.09
C ARG A 177 -10.29 11.10 -12.73
N SER A 178 -11.44 10.59 -13.21
CA SER A 178 -11.50 9.27 -13.83
C SER A 178 -10.71 9.22 -15.13
N ALA A 179 -10.69 10.29 -15.92
CA ALA A 179 -9.92 10.33 -17.17
C ALA A 179 -8.42 10.13 -16.92
N LEU A 180 -7.86 10.82 -15.92
CA LEU A 180 -6.45 10.67 -15.55
C LEU A 180 -6.14 9.25 -15.03
N ILE A 181 -6.99 8.68 -14.19
CA ILE A 181 -6.80 7.33 -13.67
C ILE A 181 -6.90 6.29 -14.80
N LEU A 182 -7.90 6.39 -15.67
CA LEU A 182 -8.11 5.48 -16.79
C LEU A 182 -6.95 5.48 -17.79
N LYS A 183 -6.24 6.58 -17.93
CA LYS A 183 -5.07 6.69 -18.80
C LYS A 183 -3.89 5.83 -18.30
N TYR A 184 -3.68 5.73 -16.98
CA TYR A 184 -2.48 5.13 -16.39
C TYR A 184 -2.72 3.84 -15.61
N ALA A 185 -3.91 3.66 -15.06
CA ALA A 185 -4.24 2.52 -14.20
C ALA A 185 -5.74 2.17 -14.26
N PRO A 186 -6.29 1.82 -15.44
CA PRO A 186 -7.71 1.56 -15.61
C PRO A 186 -8.21 0.44 -14.68
N GLU A 187 -7.41 -0.59 -14.46
CA GLU A 187 -7.71 -1.72 -13.57
C GLU A 187 -7.74 -1.34 -12.08
N LYS A 188 -7.27 -0.15 -11.74
CA LYS A 188 -7.21 0.37 -10.36
C LYS A 188 -8.14 1.58 -10.14
N LEU A 189 -9.05 1.83 -11.05
CA LEU A 189 -9.94 3.00 -11.02
C LEU A 189 -10.58 3.21 -9.64
N TYR A 190 -11.05 2.15 -9.00
CA TYR A 190 -11.69 2.19 -7.68
C TYR A 190 -10.74 2.17 -6.49
N LEU A 191 -9.42 1.94 -6.70
CA LEU A 191 -8.42 1.85 -5.63
C LEU A 191 -7.57 3.11 -5.47
N ILE A 192 -7.41 3.91 -6.54
CA ILE A 192 -6.52 5.08 -6.53
C ILE A 192 -6.95 6.14 -5.51
N GLY A 193 -8.26 6.42 -5.39
CA GLY A 193 -8.77 7.36 -4.39
C GLY A 193 -8.43 6.93 -2.96
N PRO A 194 -8.81 5.72 -2.52
CA PRO A 194 -8.38 5.17 -1.23
C PRO A 194 -6.88 5.17 -1.02
N ALA A 195 -6.08 4.76 -2.03
CA ALA A 195 -4.62 4.74 -1.92
C ALA A 195 -4.04 6.14 -1.68
N ALA A 196 -4.52 7.14 -2.42
CA ALA A 196 -4.09 8.51 -2.24
C ALA A 196 -4.39 9.04 -0.82
N ILE A 197 -5.53 8.66 -0.22
CA ILE A 197 -5.89 9.02 1.15
C ILE A 197 -4.95 8.37 2.16
N VAL A 198 -4.68 7.06 2.03
CA VAL A 198 -3.78 6.30 2.92
C VAL A 198 -2.36 6.87 2.86
N LEU A 199 -1.80 7.04 1.67
CA LEU A 199 -0.45 7.57 1.49
C LEU A 199 -0.32 9.00 2.03
N LYS A 200 -1.31 9.88 1.77
CA LYS A 200 -1.33 11.23 2.36
C LYS A 200 -1.34 11.19 3.88
N ALA A 201 -2.06 10.25 4.49
CA ALA A 201 -2.09 10.08 5.94
C ALA A 201 -0.75 9.58 6.50
N LEU A 202 -0.08 8.64 5.82
CA LEU A 202 1.25 8.13 6.19
C LEU A 202 2.32 9.22 6.07
N PHE A 203 2.38 9.92 4.95
CA PHE A 203 3.37 10.98 4.73
C PHE A 203 3.22 12.10 5.77
N LYS A 204 1.97 12.46 6.09
CA LYS A 204 1.72 13.42 7.16
C LYS A 204 2.12 12.89 8.53
N ARG A 205 1.90 11.58 8.81
CA ARG A 205 2.22 10.98 10.09
C ARG A 205 3.73 10.95 10.34
N PHE A 206 4.49 10.57 9.32
CA PHE A 206 5.94 10.50 9.39
C PHE A 206 6.64 11.84 9.17
N ASP A 207 5.90 12.89 8.80
CA ASP A 207 6.42 14.22 8.46
C ASP A 207 7.42 14.17 7.29
N LEU A 208 7.07 13.39 6.27
CA LEU A 208 7.88 13.24 5.06
C LEU A 208 7.65 14.42 4.11
N ASP A 209 8.72 15.10 3.73
CA ASP A 209 8.67 16.18 2.74
C ASP A 209 8.92 15.68 1.31
N ASN A 210 9.62 14.55 1.19
CA ASN A 210 10.00 13.92 -0.08
C ASN A 210 9.83 12.41 0.00
#